data_49cb873ffb3c03c05f056cf5675c1ac8
#
_entry.id   49cb873ffb3c03c05f056cf5675c1ac8
#
_cell.length_a   1.000
_cell.length_b   1.000
_cell.length_c   1.000
_cell.angle_alpha   90.00
_cell.angle_beta   90.00
_cell.angle_gamma   90.00
#
_symmetry.space_group_name_H-M   'P 1'
#
loop_
_entity.id
_entity.type
_entity.pdbx_description
1 polymer ?
#
loop_
_entity_poly.entity_id
_entity_poly.type
_entity_poly.pdbx_seq_one_letter_code
_entity_poly.pdbx_strand_id
1 'polypeptide(L)'
;MSRRDLARHENFEQVSPEVGELDESALEEQMRENPDEMLGMLADLTGATDPKLRELARRLAGRLMLEVANRGRTRPRGVGRMEEQPYAPDAGDIDVDASLDALNELRAGVAPDERGLRVRGWRRPGTALCLLVDRSGSMGGKPLAASAVAAAAVASRNPQDYSVVAFGKDVIVAKSQDVAKSPETVVNDVLTLRGHGTTDIAAALTEAARQLARSRAGRRVAVLLSDCRATVEGDVEAAARNVDELVIVAPESDHDEARV
;
A
#
# COMPACT_ATOMS: atom_id res chain seq x y z
N MET A 1 12.49 1.56 19.88
CA MET A 1 12.79 2.97 20.26
C MET A 1 12.38 3.19 21.72
N SER A 2 13.21 3.85 22.50
CA SER A 2 12.89 4.22 23.87
C SER A 2 11.94 5.44 23.91
N ARG A 3 11.23 5.66 25.06
CA ARG A 3 10.40 6.86 25.24
C ARG A 3 11.22 8.16 25.05
N ARG A 4 12.50 8.14 25.42
CA ARG A 4 13.40 9.28 25.24
C ARG A 4 13.71 9.58 23.76
N ASP A 5 13.75 8.56 22.92
CA ASP A 5 13.92 8.73 21.47
C ASP A 5 12.66 9.27 20.83
N LEU A 6 11.50 8.81 21.29
CA LEU A 6 10.17 9.23 20.81
C LEU A 6 9.84 10.67 21.26
N ALA A 7 10.34 11.11 22.44
CA ALA A 7 10.17 12.47 22.93
C ALA A 7 10.87 13.55 22.10
N ARG A 8 11.59 13.19 21.03
CA ARG A 8 12.12 14.14 20.05
C ARG A 8 11.07 14.68 19.10
N HIS A 9 9.93 14.00 18.98
CA HIS A 9 8.78 14.52 18.24
C HIS A 9 8.08 15.57 19.08
N GLU A 10 7.83 16.77 18.53
CA GLU A 10 7.30 17.93 19.27
C GLU A 10 5.99 17.63 19.98
N ASN A 11 5.13 16.81 19.37
CA ASN A 11 3.78 16.52 19.89
C ASN A 11 3.69 15.18 20.64
N PHE A 12 4.82 14.52 20.91
CA PHE A 12 4.82 13.18 21.53
C PHE A 12 4.15 13.15 22.91
N GLU A 13 4.40 14.14 23.77
CA GLU A 13 3.84 14.19 25.12
C GLU A 13 2.33 14.43 25.12
N GLN A 14 1.80 15.11 24.10
CA GLN A 14 0.37 15.31 23.92
C GLN A 14 -0.33 14.02 23.49
N VAL A 15 0.32 13.25 22.62
CA VAL A 15 -0.19 12.01 22.05
C VAL A 15 0.02 10.81 23.00
N SER A 16 1.07 10.84 23.80
CA SER A 16 1.39 9.79 24.79
C SER A 16 1.76 10.41 26.14
N PRO A 17 0.76 10.89 26.91
CA PRO A 17 1.01 11.59 28.18
C PRO A 17 1.63 10.66 29.23
N GLU A 18 1.20 9.40 29.28
CA GLU A 18 1.74 8.41 30.22
C GLU A 18 2.40 7.22 29.52
N VAL A 19 3.17 6.43 30.29
CA VAL A 19 3.83 5.23 29.77
C VAL A 19 2.80 4.18 29.40
N GLY A 20 2.81 3.72 28.15
CA GLY A 20 1.89 2.71 27.64
C GLY A 20 0.49 3.25 27.29
N GLU A 21 0.31 4.56 27.29
CA GLU A 21 -0.93 5.23 26.89
C GLU A 21 -0.75 5.96 25.54
N LEU A 22 -1.84 6.00 24.80
CA LEU A 22 -1.93 6.73 23.54
C LEU A 22 -3.30 7.41 23.49
N ASP A 23 -3.31 8.74 23.37
CA ASP A 23 -4.52 9.53 23.22
C ASP A 23 -4.90 9.57 21.73
N GLU A 24 -5.94 8.79 21.36
CA GLU A 24 -6.43 8.73 19.98
C GLU A 24 -7.00 10.09 19.54
N SER A 25 -7.62 10.84 20.43
CA SER A 25 -8.24 12.12 20.08
C SER A 25 -7.18 13.18 19.80
N ALA A 26 -6.17 13.27 20.65
CA ALA A 26 -5.03 14.15 20.43
C ALA A 26 -4.27 13.81 19.13
N LEU A 27 -4.09 12.52 18.86
CA LEU A 27 -3.46 12.05 17.62
C LEU A 27 -4.29 12.44 16.38
N GLU A 28 -5.62 12.27 16.41
CA GLU A 28 -6.48 12.64 15.29
C GLU A 28 -6.52 14.15 15.05
N GLU A 29 -6.48 14.96 16.10
CA GLU A 29 -6.39 16.42 15.99
C GLU A 29 -5.07 16.85 15.36
N GLN A 30 -3.95 16.35 15.88
CA GLN A 30 -2.62 16.63 15.35
C GLN A 30 -2.44 16.11 13.91
N MET A 31 -3.10 14.99 13.56
CA MET A 31 -3.11 14.45 12.19
C MET A 31 -3.80 15.40 11.18
N ARG A 32 -4.73 16.25 11.64
CA ARG A 32 -5.37 17.26 10.78
C ARG A 32 -4.47 18.48 10.57
N GLU A 33 -3.68 18.84 11.56
CA GLU A 33 -2.78 20.01 11.53
C GLU A 33 -1.48 19.68 10.78
N ASN A 34 -0.82 18.57 11.13
CA ASN A 34 0.49 18.18 10.63
C ASN A 34 0.53 16.68 10.25
N PRO A 35 -0.14 16.27 9.14
CA PRO A 35 -0.30 14.84 8.80
C PRO A 35 1.02 14.11 8.60
N ASP A 36 2.01 14.73 7.94
CA ASP A 36 3.28 14.08 7.61
C ASP A 36 4.14 13.82 8.85
N GLU A 37 4.11 14.73 9.81
CA GLU A 37 4.83 14.57 11.07
C GLU A 37 4.19 13.50 11.94
N MET A 38 2.86 13.52 12.02
CA MET A 38 2.10 12.54 12.79
C MET A 38 2.22 11.13 12.21
N LEU A 39 2.20 10.98 10.90
CA LEU A 39 2.45 9.69 10.26
C LEU A 39 3.86 9.18 10.56
N GLY A 40 4.87 10.05 10.53
CA GLY A 40 6.24 9.73 10.90
C GLY A 40 6.37 9.29 12.36
N MET A 41 5.79 10.04 13.29
CA MET A 41 5.76 9.70 14.70
C MET A 41 5.03 8.38 14.95
N LEU A 42 3.89 8.17 14.30
CA LEU A 42 3.11 6.94 14.42
C LEU A 42 3.90 5.72 13.93
N ALA A 43 4.63 5.86 12.81
CA ALA A 43 5.52 4.82 12.31
C ALA A 43 6.62 4.49 13.33
N ASP A 44 7.21 5.49 13.98
CA ASP A 44 8.21 5.28 15.02
C ASP A 44 7.65 4.65 16.29
N LEU A 45 6.43 5.01 16.69
CA LEU A 45 5.70 4.40 17.81
C LEU A 45 5.47 2.89 17.61
N THR A 46 5.29 2.42 16.37
CA THR A 46 5.16 0.96 16.10
C THR A 46 6.42 0.18 16.48
N GLY A 47 7.53 0.84 16.67
CA GLY A 47 8.79 0.27 17.15
C GLY A 47 9.13 0.63 18.59
N ALA A 48 8.17 1.13 19.38
CA ALA A 48 8.38 1.45 20.78
C ALA A 48 8.83 0.24 21.60
N THR A 49 9.64 0.47 22.62
CA THR A 49 10.09 -0.58 23.55
C THR A 49 8.94 -1.07 24.40
N ASP A 50 8.01 -0.17 24.78
CA ASP A 50 6.81 -0.52 25.52
C ASP A 50 5.87 -1.37 24.64
N PRO A 51 5.52 -2.61 25.03
CA PRO A 51 4.71 -3.49 24.20
C PRO A 51 3.27 -3.02 24.06
N LYS A 52 2.69 -2.37 25.10
CA LYS A 52 1.32 -1.87 25.09
C LYS A 52 1.20 -0.69 24.12
N LEU A 53 2.10 0.28 24.23
CA LEU A 53 2.17 1.43 23.34
C LEU A 53 2.39 1.00 21.90
N ARG A 54 3.28 0.04 21.67
CA ARG A 54 3.55 -0.52 20.35
C ARG A 54 2.33 -1.16 19.70
N GLU A 55 1.55 -1.93 20.47
CA GLU A 55 0.35 -2.60 19.96
C GLU A 55 -0.76 -1.57 19.61
N LEU A 56 -0.96 -0.58 20.48
CA LEU A 56 -1.89 0.52 20.19
C LEU A 56 -1.48 1.29 18.93
N ALA A 57 -0.19 1.63 18.83
CA ALA A 57 0.34 2.34 17.66
C ALA A 57 0.14 1.55 16.35
N ARG A 58 0.38 0.23 16.36
CA ARG A 58 0.17 -0.61 15.16
C ARG A 58 -1.28 -0.64 14.70
N ARG A 59 -2.22 -0.77 15.64
CA ARG A 59 -3.65 -0.78 15.32
C ARG A 59 -4.10 0.55 14.72
N LEU A 60 -3.65 1.66 15.30
CA LEU A 60 -3.95 2.99 14.79
C LEU A 60 -3.28 3.29 13.46
N ALA A 61 -2.00 2.91 13.30
CA ALA A 61 -1.27 3.09 12.05
C ALA A 61 -1.97 2.40 10.88
N GLY A 62 -2.40 1.14 11.05
CA GLY A 62 -3.15 0.42 10.02
C GLY A 62 -4.40 1.17 9.56
N ARG A 63 -5.22 1.65 10.53
CA ARG A 63 -6.44 2.41 10.24
C ARG A 63 -6.16 3.74 9.55
N LEU A 64 -5.33 4.57 10.15
CA LEU A 64 -5.09 5.94 9.66
C LEU A 64 -4.37 5.97 8.31
N MET A 65 -3.40 5.08 8.08
CA MET A 65 -2.70 5.01 6.79
C MET A 65 -3.63 4.54 5.67
N LEU A 66 -4.58 3.64 5.94
CA LEU A 66 -5.63 3.27 4.99
C LEU A 66 -6.61 4.43 4.72
N GLU A 67 -6.98 5.21 5.73
CA GLU A 67 -7.81 6.40 5.52
C GLU A 67 -7.12 7.44 4.65
N VAL A 68 -5.85 7.74 4.92
CA VAL A 68 -5.05 8.66 4.09
C VAL A 68 -4.95 8.15 2.65
N ALA A 69 -4.65 6.87 2.46
CA ALA A 69 -4.57 6.26 1.15
C ALA A 69 -5.89 6.30 0.36
N ASN A 70 -7.03 6.25 1.06
CA ASN A 70 -8.36 6.29 0.45
C ASN A 70 -8.85 7.71 0.11
N ARG A 71 -8.35 8.77 0.75
CA ARG A 71 -8.76 10.17 0.50
C ARG A 71 -8.55 10.63 -0.94
N GLY A 72 -7.63 10.06 -1.67
CA GLY A 72 -7.33 10.38 -3.08
C GLY A 72 -8.03 9.49 -4.11
N ARG A 73 -9.03 8.69 -3.74
CA ARG A 73 -9.72 7.81 -4.68
C ARG A 73 -10.60 8.62 -5.64
N THR A 74 -10.12 8.82 -6.86
CA THR A 74 -10.96 9.28 -7.96
C THR A 74 -11.62 8.08 -8.63
N ARG A 75 -12.93 8.19 -8.91
CA ARG A 75 -13.63 7.16 -9.69
C ARG A 75 -12.97 7.02 -11.07
N PRO A 76 -12.55 5.82 -11.45
CA PRO A 76 -11.91 5.63 -12.74
C PRO A 76 -12.90 5.86 -13.87
N ARG A 77 -12.69 6.91 -14.69
CA ARG A 77 -13.43 7.13 -15.93
C ARG A 77 -12.66 6.55 -17.12
N GLY A 78 -13.33 5.65 -17.83
CA GLY A 78 -13.25 5.39 -19.23
C GLY A 78 -11.89 5.21 -19.92
N VAL A 79 -11.11 4.15 -19.61
CA VAL A 79 -10.23 3.52 -20.61
C VAL A 79 -10.32 2.01 -20.40
N GLY A 80 -10.94 1.30 -21.33
CA GLY A 80 -11.14 -0.14 -21.23
C GLY A 80 -12.09 -0.64 -22.30
N ARG A 81 -12.39 -1.92 -22.28
CA ARG A 81 -13.40 -2.55 -23.12
C ARG A 81 -14.70 -2.61 -22.31
N MET A 82 -15.80 -2.26 -22.95
CA MET A 82 -17.13 -2.43 -22.34
C MET A 82 -17.47 -3.91 -22.39
N GLU A 83 -17.63 -4.53 -21.23
CA GLU A 83 -17.94 -5.96 -21.09
C GLU A 83 -19.08 -6.16 -20.11
N GLU A 84 -19.83 -7.26 -20.32
CA GLU A 84 -20.79 -7.76 -19.37
C GLU A 84 -20.07 -8.34 -18.16
N GLN A 85 -20.53 -7.97 -16.96
CA GLN A 85 -19.95 -8.39 -15.68
C GLN A 85 -21.06 -8.78 -14.70
N PRO A 86 -20.80 -9.66 -13.71
CA PRO A 86 -21.72 -9.85 -12.60
C PRO A 86 -22.00 -8.51 -11.90
N TYR A 87 -23.21 -8.37 -11.40
CA TYR A 87 -23.62 -7.19 -10.65
C TYR A 87 -22.66 -6.94 -9.47
N ALA A 88 -22.18 -5.72 -9.39
CA ALA A 88 -21.53 -5.18 -8.20
C ALA A 88 -21.86 -3.69 -8.08
N PRO A 89 -21.99 -3.15 -6.86
CA PRO A 89 -22.20 -1.72 -6.68
C PRO A 89 -21.13 -0.92 -7.44
N ASP A 90 -21.54 0.06 -8.21
CA ASP A 90 -20.66 0.94 -9.02
C ASP A 90 -19.91 0.27 -10.20
N ALA A 91 -20.23 -0.98 -10.58
CA ALA A 91 -19.58 -1.69 -11.69
C ALA A 91 -20.01 -1.22 -13.08
N GLY A 92 -21.15 -0.58 -13.21
CA GLY A 92 -21.70 -0.10 -14.47
C GLY A 92 -23.22 0.00 -14.48
N ASP A 93 -23.80 0.13 -15.66
CA ASP A 93 -25.25 0.16 -15.85
C ASP A 93 -25.79 -1.28 -15.97
N ILE A 94 -27.00 -1.52 -15.45
CA ILE A 94 -27.63 -2.84 -15.55
C ILE A 94 -27.84 -3.19 -17.03
N ASP A 95 -27.32 -4.33 -17.44
CA ASP A 95 -27.62 -4.92 -18.74
C ASP A 95 -28.99 -5.60 -18.67
N VAL A 96 -30.00 -4.92 -19.20
CA VAL A 96 -31.39 -5.38 -19.13
C VAL A 96 -31.58 -6.70 -19.87
N ASP A 97 -30.93 -6.85 -21.03
CA ASP A 97 -31.07 -8.05 -21.86
C ASP A 97 -30.41 -9.26 -21.17
N ALA A 98 -29.22 -9.07 -20.60
CA ALA A 98 -28.52 -10.13 -19.89
C ALA A 98 -29.13 -10.44 -18.50
N SER A 99 -29.97 -9.55 -17.95
CA SER A 99 -30.63 -9.69 -16.64
C SER A 99 -32.11 -10.06 -16.74
N LEU A 100 -32.62 -10.36 -17.94
CA LEU A 100 -34.06 -10.57 -18.17
C LEU A 100 -34.66 -11.59 -17.21
N ASP A 101 -34.02 -12.70 -16.94
CA ASP A 101 -34.54 -13.74 -16.06
C ASP A 101 -34.70 -13.22 -14.63
N ALA A 102 -33.68 -12.56 -14.08
CA ALA A 102 -33.74 -11.97 -12.75
C ALA A 102 -34.78 -10.82 -12.66
N LEU A 103 -34.91 -10.02 -13.71
CA LEU A 103 -35.90 -8.95 -13.79
C LEU A 103 -37.35 -9.48 -13.92
N ASN A 104 -37.55 -10.63 -14.55
CA ASN A 104 -38.84 -11.29 -14.59
C ASN A 104 -39.25 -11.85 -13.22
N GLU A 105 -38.30 -12.35 -12.43
CA GLU A 105 -38.54 -12.75 -11.04
C GLU A 105 -39.01 -11.55 -10.21
N LEU A 106 -38.40 -10.39 -10.38
CA LEU A 106 -38.81 -9.15 -9.73
C LEU A 106 -40.24 -8.74 -10.12
N ARG A 107 -40.62 -8.88 -11.41
CA ARG A 107 -41.96 -8.62 -11.88
C ARG A 107 -42.99 -9.59 -11.29
N ALA A 108 -42.58 -10.81 -10.99
CA ALA A 108 -43.36 -11.80 -10.31
C ALA A 108 -43.48 -11.59 -8.79
N GLY A 109 -42.87 -10.52 -8.26
CA GLY A 109 -42.86 -10.21 -6.83
C GLY A 109 -41.84 -11.02 -6.02
N VAL A 110 -40.92 -11.70 -6.67
CA VAL A 110 -39.81 -12.43 -6.05
C VAL A 110 -38.60 -11.50 -6.01
N ALA A 111 -37.90 -11.43 -4.88
CA ALA A 111 -36.64 -10.64 -4.80
C ALA A 111 -35.63 -11.24 -5.78
N PRO A 112 -35.03 -10.41 -6.68
CA PRO A 112 -34.09 -10.93 -7.65
C PRO A 112 -32.84 -11.44 -6.94
N ASP A 113 -32.31 -12.59 -7.36
CA ASP A 113 -30.96 -13.01 -6.93
C ASP A 113 -29.95 -12.08 -7.59
N GLU A 114 -29.17 -11.37 -6.77
CA GLU A 114 -28.11 -10.49 -7.25
C GLU A 114 -27.12 -11.21 -8.19
N ARG A 115 -26.99 -12.52 -8.06
CA ARG A 115 -26.17 -13.37 -8.93
C ARG A 115 -26.71 -13.48 -10.35
N GLY A 116 -27.99 -13.28 -10.55
CA GLY A 116 -28.67 -13.27 -11.85
C GLY A 116 -28.58 -11.91 -12.55
N LEU A 117 -28.21 -10.85 -11.83
CA LEU A 117 -28.07 -9.52 -12.41
C LEU A 117 -26.72 -9.37 -13.12
N ARG A 118 -26.74 -8.73 -14.29
CA ARG A 118 -25.57 -8.38 -15.09
C ARG A 118 -25.50 -6.88 -15.26
N VAL A 119 -24.27 -6.36 -15.29
CA VAL A 119 -24.01 -4.96 -15.58
C VAL A 119 -23.09 -4.85 -16.78
N ARG A 120 -23.32 -3.84 -17.60
CA ARG A 120 -22.43 -3.46 -18.69
C ARG A 120 -21.54 -2.32 -18.21
N GLY A 121 -20.29 -2.64 -18.00
CA GLY A 121 -19.33 -1.71 -17.45
C GLY A 121 -18.00 -1.76 -18.20
N TRP A 122 -17.20 -0.71 -18.00
CA TRP A 122 -15.86 -0.66 -18.55
C TRP A 122 -14.94 -1.58 -17.77
N ARG A 123 -14.52 -2.69 -18.40
CA ARG A 123 -13.49 -3.55 -17.85
C ARG A 123 -12.13 -3.01 -18.27
N ARG A 124 -11.35 -2.62 -17.27
CA ARG A 124 -9.94 -2.33 -17.50
C ARG A 124 -9.17 -3.64 -17.62
N PRO A 125 -8.17 -3.72 -18.52
CA PRO A 125 -7.23 -4.81 -18.44
C PRO A 125 -6.69 -4.82 -17.00
N GLY A 126 -6.71 -5.98 -16.37
CA GLY A 126 -6.21 -6.14 -15.01
C GLY A 126 -4.80 -5.55 -14.92
N THR A 127 -4.53 -4.80 -13.89
CA THR A 127 -3.20 -4.29 -13.60
C THR A 127 -2.66 -5.03 -12.39
N ALA A 128 -1.51 -5.65 -12.50
CA ALA A 128 -0.77 -6.19 -11.35
C ALA A 128 0.20 -5.14 -10.85
N LEU A 129 0.29 -4.98 -9.53
CA LEU A 129 1.21 -4.04 -8.90
C LEU A 129 2.19 -4.79 -7.99
N CYS A 130 3.49 -4.46 -8.09
CA CYS A 130 4.49 -4.89 -7.12
C CYS A 130 5.12 -3.65 -6.50
N LEU A 131 4.91 -3.45 -5.21
CA LEU A 131 5.52 -2.37 -4.46
C LEU A 131 6.84 -2.84 -3.87
N LEU A 132 7.93 -2.16 -4.20
CA LEU A 132 9.27 -2.36 -3.66
C LEU A 132 9.55 -1.27 -2.64
N VAL A 133 9.81 -1.67 -1.40
CA VAL A 133 10.07 -0.77 -0.27
C VAL A 133 11.51 -0.93 0.19
N ASP A 134 12.28 0.12 0.07
CA ASP A 134 13.62 0.17 0.60
C ASP A 134 13.60 0.20 2.14
N ARG A 135 14.45 -0.63 2.76
CA ARG A 135 14.64 -0.74 4.20
C ARG A 135 16.00 -0.24 4.66
N SER A 136 16.67 0.58 3.88
CA SER A 136 17.97 1.14 4.29
C SER A 136 17.87 1.95 5.58
N GLY A 137 18.99 2.21 6.22
CA GLY A 137 19.02 2.89 7.54
C GLY A 137 18.44 4.31 7.53
N SER A 138 18.37 4.95 6.35
CA SER A 138 17.73 6.26 6.12
C SER A 138 16.19 6.22 6.12
N MET A 139 15.57 5.03 6.11
CA MET A 139 14.14 4.82 5.95
C MET A 139 13.34 4.76 7.27
N GLY A 140 13.84 5.36 8.37
CA GLY A 140 13.05 5.53 9.61
C GLY A 140 12.10 6.74 9.55
N GLY A 141 11.12 6.81 10.48
CA GLY A 141 10.20 7.95 10.61
C GLY A 141 9.34 8.22 9.37
N LYS A 142 9.48 9.42 8.78
CA LYS A 142 8.67 9.86 7.63
C LYS A 142 8.78 8.96 6.39
N PRO A 143 9.97 8.50 5.94
CA PRO A 143 10.09 7.57 4.81
C PRO A 143 9.39 6.22 5.06
N LEU A 144 9.48 5.67 6.27
CA LEU A 144 8.78 4.44 6.63
C LEU A 144 7.25 4.64 6.61
N ALA A 145 6.78 5.79 7.10
CA ALA A 145 5.37 6.15 7.04
C ALA A 145 4.87 6.27 5.59
N ALA A 146 5.64 6.95 4.73
CA ALA A 146 5.32 7.07 3.31
C ALA A 146 5.23 5.69 2.62
N SER A 147 6.14 4.78 2.94
CA SER A 147 6.14 3.40 2.45
C SER A 147 4.89 2.63 2.90
N ALA A 148 4.48 2.80 4.16
CA ALA A 148 3.27 2.16 4.69
C ALA A 148 1.99 2.73 4.06
N VAL A 149 1.91 4.06 3.83
CA VAL A 149 0.81 4.69 3.10
C VAL A 149 0.76 4.22 1.65
N ALA A 150 1.92 4.07 0.99
CA ALA A 150 1.98 3.53 -0.36
C ALA A 150 1.50 2.07 -0.42
N ALA A 151 1.89 1.24 0.56
CA ALA A 151 1.39 -0.13 0.68
C ALA A 151 -0.14 -0.17 0.88
N ALA A 152 -0.67 0.72 1.74
CA ALA A 152 -2.11 0.90 1.93
C ALA A 152 -2.81 1.33 0.63
N ALA A 153 -2.22 2.27 -0.13
CA ALA A 153 -2.76 2.74 -1.40
C ALA A 153 -2.81 1.64 -2.46
N VAL A 154 -1.74 0.84 -2.57
CA VAL A 154 -1.69 -0.30 -3.49
C VAL A 154 -2.73 -1.36 -3.10
N ALA A 155 -2.82 -1.71 -1.82
CA ALA A 155 -3.79 -2.66 -1.30
C ALA A 155 -5.23 -2.24 -1.53
N SER A 156 -5.53 -0.94 -1.37
CA SER A 156 -6.88 -0.39 -1.55
C SER A 156 -7.28 -0.27 -3.03
N ARG A 157 -6.33 0.04 -3.91
CA ARG A 157 -6.59 0.26 -5.34
C ARG A 157 -6.64 -1.02 -6.15
N ASN A 158 -5.90 -2.03 -5.73
CA ASN A 158 -5.79 -3.30 -6.43
C ASN A 158 -5.76 -4.49 -5.47
N PRO A 159 -6.83 -4.70 -4.67
CA PRO A 159 -6.82 -5.65 -3.55
C PRO A 159 -6.59 -7.11 -3.95
N GLN A 160 -6.88 -7.44 -5.21
CA GLN A 160 -6.82 -8.82 -5.70
C GLN A 160 -5.47 -9.19 -6.34
N ASP A 161 -4.70 -8.20 -6.82
CA ASP A 161 -3.54 -8.49 -7.66
C ASP A 161 -2.39 -7.52 -7.38
N TYR A 162 -1.80 -7.66 -6.18
CA TYR A 162 -0.63 -6.89 -5.78
C TYR A 162 0.31 -7.70 -4.90
N SER A 163 1.56 -7.30 -4.88
CA SER A 163 2.58 -7.78 -3.94
C SER A 163 3.30 -6.62 -3.28
N VAL A 164 3.89 -6.89 -2.12
CA VAL A 164 4.75 -5.95 -1.39
C VAL A 164 6.04 -6.67 -1.03
N VAL A 165 7.14 -6.11 -1.47
CA VAL A 165 8.49 -6.63 -1.26
C VAL A 165 9.31 -5.56 -0.58
N ALA A 166 9.89 -5.89 0.56
CA ALA A 166 10.82 -5.02 1.26
C ALA A 166 12.25 -5.51 0.97
N PHE A 167 13.16 -4.59 0.71
CA PHE A 167 14.51 -4.95 0.36
C PHE A 167 15.54 -4.08 1.11
N GLY A 168 16.73 -4.63 1.24
CA GLY A 168 17.90 -4.03 1.86
C GLY A 168 19.07 -4.95 1.56
N LYS A 169 19.74 -5.49 2.58
CA LYS A 169 20.70 -6.57 2.43
C LYS A 169 20.02 -7.86 1.93
N ASP A 170 18.81 -8.10 2.42
CA ASP A 170 17.98 -9.24 2.07
C ASP A 170 16.66 -8.75 1.45
N VAL A 171 16.07 -9.59 0.60
CA VAL A 171 14.76 -9.34 0.02
C VAL A 171 13.71 -10.13 0.77
N ILE A 172 12.69 -9.45 1.29
CA ILE A 172 11.59 -10.02 2.07
C ILE A 172 10.26 -9.77 1.37
N VAL A 173 9.55 -10.82 1.03
CA VAL A 173 8.20 -10.72 0.48
C VAL A 173 7.20 -10.57 1.62
N ALA A 174 6.79 -9.34 1.91
CA ALA A 174 5.79 -9.03 2.94
C ALA A 174 4.39 -9.53 2.54
N LYS A 175 4.05 -9.41 1.25
CA LYS A 175 2.85 -10.01 0.63
C LYS A 175 3.18 -10.54 -0.76
N SER A 176 2.94 -11.81 -0.98
CA SER A 176 3.07 -12.44 -2.30
C SER A 176 1.89 -12.07 -3.20
N GLN A 177 2.13 -12.03 -4.53
CA GLN A 177 1.13 -11.65 -5.53
C GLN A 177 -0.15 -12.50 -5.47
N ASP A 178 0.01 -13.79 -5.25
CA ASP A 178 -1.00 -14.83 -5.30
C ASP A 178 -1.63 -15.19 -3.93
N VAL A 179 -1.18 -14.54 -2.84
CA VAL A 179 -1.68 -14.80 -1.48
C VAL A 179 -2.52 -13.63 -0.99
N ALA A 180 -3.76 -13.90 -0.61
CA ALA A 180 -4.64 -12.89 0.00
C ALA A 180 -4.12 -12.51 1.41
N LYS A 181 -4.09 -11.21 1.69
CA LYS A 181 -3.71 -10.66 2.99
C LYS A 181 -4.47 -9.36 3.24
N SER A 182 -4.94 -9.14 4.46
CA SER A 182 -5.69 -7.91 4.76
C SER A 182 -4.79 -6.68 4.61
N PRO A 183 -5.32 -5.55 4.12
CA PRO A 183 -4.55 -4.31 3.97
C PRO A 183 -3.89 -3.86 5.29
N GLU A 184 -4.59 -3.97 6.42
CA GLU A 184 -4.04 -3.61 7.73
C GLU A 184 -2.83 -4.46 8.09
N THR A 185 -2.91 -5.77 7.82
CA THR A 185 -1.77 -6.68 8.07
C THR A 185 -0.57 -6.30 7.21
N VAL A 186 -0.79 -5.96 5.94
CA VAL A 186 0.30 -5.56 5.04
C VAL A 186 0.96 -4.26 5.53
N VAL A 187 0.17 -3.26 5.91
CA VAL A 187 0.68 -2.00 6.47
C VAL A 187 1.52 -2.26 7.73
N ASN A 188 0.99 -3.08 8.64
CA ASN A 188 1.70 -3.41 9.88
C ASN A 188 3.00 -4.19 9.62
N ASP A 189 3.01 -5.10 8.65
CA ASP A 189 4.23 -5.79 8.27
C ASP A 189 5.27 -4.81 7.73
N VAL A 190 4.90 -3.89 6.83
CA VAL A 190 5.81 -2.86 6.32
C VAL A 190 6.40 -2.03 7.46
N LEU A 191 5.58 -1.60 8.42
CA LEU A 191 6.02 -0.82 9.58
C LEU A 191 6.97 -1.59 10.52
N THR A 192 6.90 -2.93 10.52
CA THR A 192 7.79 -3.77 11.34
C THR A 192 9.11 -4.13 10.64
N LEU A 193 9.15 -4.03 9.32
CA LEU A 193 10.33 -4.35 8.50
C LEU A 193 11.39 -3.25 8.57
N ARG A 194 11.90 -2.99 9.76
CA ARG A 194 13.03 -2.07 9.96
C ARG A 194 14.30 -2.73 9.44
N GLY A 195 14.97 -2.05 8.53
CA GLY A 195 16.21 -2.52 7.93
C GLY A 195 17.45 -1.80 8.46
N HIS A 196 18.58 -2.39 8.19
CA HIS A 196 19.90 -1.82 8.44
C HIS A 196 20.82 -2.26 7.30
N GLY A 197 21.71 -1.39 6.86
CA GLY A 197 22.81 -1.79 6.01
C GLY A 197 22.62 -1.49 4.53
N THR A 198 23.02 -2.42 3.70
CA THR A 198 23.15 -2.29 2.24
C THR A 198 21.83 -2.33 1.51
N THR A 199 21.79 -1.70 0.33
CA THR A 199 20.62 -1.63 -0.57
C THR A 199 20.94 -2.37 -1.86
N ASP A 200 20.27 -3.53 -2.09
CA ASP A 200 20.39 -4.34 -3.30
C ASP A 200 19.14 -4.15 -4.18
N ILE A 201 19.21 -3.18 -5.08
CA ILE A 201 18.12 -2.86 -6.02
C ILE A 201 17.98 -3.95 -7.08
N ALA A 202 19.07 -4.57 -7.55
CA ALA A 202 19.01 -5.59 -8.59
C ALA A 202 18.26 -6.84 -8.07
N ALA A 203 18.51 -7.27 -6.85
CA ALA A 203 17.78 -8.36 -6.22
C ALA A 203 16.30 -8.02 -6.01
N ALA A 204 15.99 -6.76 -5.61
CA ALA A 204 14.61 -6.29 -5.46
C ALA A 204 13.82 -6.34 -6.78
N LEU A 205 14.40 -5.84 -7.87
CA LEU A 205 13.77 -5.85 -9.20
C LEU A 205 13.59 -7.28 -9.73
N THR A 206 14.56 -8.15 -9.49
CA THR A 206 14.46 -9.58 -9.84
C THR A 206 13.29 -10.25 -9.11
N GLU A 207 13.10 -9.95 -7.83
CA GLU A 207 11.97 -10.48 -7.08
C GLU A 207 10.65 -9.84 -7.53
N ALA A 208 10.63 -8.55 -7.88
CA ALA A 208 9.46 -7.91 -8.47
C ALA A 208 8.99 -8.62 -9.75
N ALA A 209 9.92 -8.92 -10.66
CA ALA A 209 9.63 -9.66 -11.89
C ALA A 209 9.03 -11.04 -11.57
N ARG A 210 9.58 -11.76 -10.57
CA ARG A 210 9.04 -13.05 -10.10
C ARG A 210 7.62 -12.94 -9.54
N GLN A 211 7.35 -11.91 -8.75
CA GLN A 211 6.02 -11.69 -8.18
C GLN A 211 5.02 -11.35 -9.29
N LEU A 212 5.35 -10.42 -10.16
CA LEU A 212 4.50 -10.00 -11.27
C LEU A 212 4.24 -11.11 -12.29
N ALA A 213 5.19 -12.04 -12.48
CA ALA A 213 5.00 -13.23 -13.34
C ALA A 213 3.90 -14.18 -12.85
N ARG A 214 3.50 -14.11 -11.58
CA ARG A 214 2.40 -14.90 -11.01
C ARG A 214 1.02 -14.35 -11.39
N SER A 215 0.97 -13.10 -11.86
CA SER A 215 -0.27 -12.46 -12.29
C SER A 215 -0.59 -12.76 -13.75
N ARG A 216 -1.90 -12.83 -14.03
CA ARG A 216 -2.44 -12.92 -15.41
C ARG A 216 -2.91 -11.55 -15.94
N ALA A 217 -2.63 -10.47 -15.22
CA ALA A 217 -2.98 -9.12 -15.66
C ALA A 217 -2.26 -8.75 -16.96
N GLY A 218 -2.95 -7.99 -17.79
CA GLY A 218 -2.40 -7.50 -19.05
C GLY A 218 -1.39 -6.36 -18.88
N ARG A 219 -1.37 -5.72 -17.72
CA ARG A 219 -0.40 -4.67 -17.34
C ARG A 219 0.24 -5.03 -16.00
N ARG A 220 1.56 -5.00 -15.95
CA ARG A 220 2.34 -5.34 -14.77
C ARG A 220 3.28 -4.20 -14.43
N VAL A 221 3.13 -3.63 -13.26
CA VAL A 221 3.87 -2.43 -12.84
C VAL A 221 4.61 -2.71 -11.55
N ALA A 222 5.90 -2.46 -11.54
CA ALA A 222 6.68 -2.36 -10.31
C ALA A 222 6.78 -0.89 -9.89
N VAL A 223 6.55 -0.62 -8.60
CA VAL A 223 6.71 0.70 -7.99
C VAL A 223 7.84 0.61 -6.99
N LEU A 224 8.94 1.30 -7.25
CA LEU A 224 10.12 1.34 -6.38
C LEU A 224 10.08 2.60 -5.51
N LEU A 225 10.02 2.41 -4.19
CA LEU A 225 10.18 3.48 -3.20
C LEU A 225 11.60 3.40 -2.62
N SER A 226 12.50 4.21 -3.10
CA SER A 226 13.92 4.24 -2.67
C SER A 226 14.55 5.57 -3.07
N ASP A 227 15.59 5.98 -2.34
CA ASP A 227 16.50 7.07 -2.76
C ASP A 227 17.43 6.64 -3.90
N CYS A 228 17.30 5.40 -4.37
CA CYS A 228 18.07 4.77 -5.44
C CYS A 228 19.59 4.69 -5.18
N ARG A 229 20.02 4.82 -3.92
CA ARG A 229 21.44 4.67 -3.54
C ARG A 229 21.79 3.19 -3.38
N ALA A 230 22.05 2.52 -4.49
CA ALA A 230 22.54 1.14 -4.46
C ALA A 230 23.91 1.08 -3.79
N THR A 231 24.04 0.24 -2.78
CA THR A 231 25.33 0.03 -2.06
C THR A 231 25.91 -1.37 -2.32
N VAL A 232 25.16 -2.20 -3.07
CA VAL A 232 25.61 -3.52 -3.52
C VAL A 232 25.83 -3.46 -5.03
N GLU A 233 26.94 -4.02 -5.49
CA GLU A 233 27.22 -4.17 -6.91
C GLU A 233 26.23 -5.19 -7.51
N GLY A 234 25.52 -4.78 -8.56
CA GLY A 234 24.55 -5.62 -9.27
C GLY A 234 24.17 -4.97 -10.59
N ASP A 235 23.77 -5.79 -11.57
CA ASP A 235 23.28 -5.30 -12.85
C ASP A 235 21.81 -4.87 -12.73
N VAL A 236 21.63 -3.64 -12.21
CA VAL A 236 20.29 -3.03 -12.03
C VAL A 236 19.58 -2.86 -13.36
N GLU A 237 20.31 -2.51 -14.45
CA GLU A 237 19.73 -2.37 -15.79
C GLU A 237 19.17 -3.71 -16.31
N ALA A 238 19.95 -4.80 -16.22
CA ALA A 238 19.47 -6.11 -16.64
C ALA A 238 18.26 -6.56 -15.82
N ALA A 239 18.24 -6.30 -14.51
CA ALA A 239 17.10 -6.60 -13.67
C ALA A 239 15.85 -5.76 -14.02
N ALA A 240 16.02 -4.47 -14.30
CA ALA A 240 14.94 -3.57 -14.71
C ALA A 240 14.30 -3.98 -16.03
N ARG A 241 15.08 -4.50 -17.00
CA ARG A 241 14.56 -4.98 -18.29
C ARG A 241 13.59 -6.17 -18.17
N ASN A 242 13.61 -6.89 -17.04
CA ASN A 242 12.69 -8.00 -16.78
C ASN A 242 11.34 -7.55 -16.18
N VAL A 243 11.16 -6.27 -15.96
CA VAL A 243 9.92 -5.67 -15.48
C VAL A 243 9.26 -4.91 -16.62
N ASP A 244 7.96 -5.16 -16.85
CA ASP A 244 7.26 -4.56 -18.00
C ASP A 244 7.16 -3.03 -17.88
N GLU A 245 6.89 -2.53 -16.67
CA GLU A 245 6.80 -1.10 -16.35
C GLU A 245 7.37 -0.85 -14.97
N LEU A 246 8.32 0.07 -14.85
CA LEU A 246 8.94 0.48 -13.59
C LEU A 246 8.63 1.95 -13.31
N VAL A 247 8.05 2.22 -12.15
CA VAL A 247 7.82 3.56 -11.62
C VAL A 247 8.72 3.75 -10.39
N ILE A 248 9.54 4.79 -10.41
CA ILE A 248 10.43 5.12 -9.30
C ILE A 248 9.86 6.33 -8.57
N VAL A 249 9.71 6.20 -7.26
CA VAL A 249 9.30 7.28 -6.36
C VAL A 249 10.43 7.49 -5.36
N ALA A 250 11.18 8.56 -5.57
CA ALA A 250 12.21 8.98 -4.63
C ALA A 250 11.61 9.91 -3.56
N PRO A 251 12.00 9.78 -2.30
CA PRO A 251 11.67 10.78 -1.29
C PRO A 251 12.31 12.11 -1.68
N GLU A 252 11.61 13.21 -1.43
CA GLU A 252 12.13 14.56 -1.64
C GLU A 252 13.32 14.74 -0.67
N SER A 253 14.53 14.64 -1.20
CA SER A 253 15.75 14.90 -0.46
C SER A 253 16.34 16.21 -0.97
N ASP A 254 16.85 17.05 -0.06
CA ASP A 254 17.57 18.30 -0.40
C ASP A 254 18.87 18.08 -1.21
N HIS A 255 19.11 16.87 -1.66
CA HIS A 255 20.30 16.50 -2.42
C HIS A 255 19.95 16.25 -3.90
N ASP A 256 20.58 17.03 -4.78
CA ASP A 256 20.48 16.95 -6.25
C ASP A 256 20.87 15.58 -6.86
N GLU A 257 21.36 14.65 -6.05
CA GLU A 257 21.83 13.33 -6.47
C GLU A 257 20.73 12.31 -6.82
N ALA A 258 19.47 12.60 -6.47
CA ALA A 258 18.33 11.73 -6.79
C ALA A 258 17.72 12.01 -8.18
N ARG A 259 18.32 12.88 -8.97
CA ARG A 259 17.84 13.32 -10.30
C ARG A 259 18.71 12.80 -11.44
N VAL A 260 19.04 11.53 -11.43
CA VAL A 260 19.70 10.90 -12.60
C VAL A 260 18.72 10.00 -13.34
#